data_2086a9834219b80f1ddfd16ea2956206
#
_entry.id   2086a9834219b80f1ddfd16ea2956206
#
_cell.length_a   1.000
_cell.length_b   1.000
_cell.length_c   1.000
_cell.angle_alpha   90.00
_cell.angle_beta   90.00
_cell.angle_gamma   90.00
#
_symmetry.space_group_name_H-M   'P 1'
#
loop_
_entity.id
_entity.type
_entity.pdbx_description
1 polymer ?
#
loop_
_entity_poly.entity_id
_entity_poly.type
_entity_poly.pdbx_seq_one_letter_code
_entity_poly.pdbx_strand_id
1 'polypeptide(L)'
;ALAREGWRAATLGLSALLAYRLRSFFVIAAVSLGIASLTVIVAAVDGASKKADEIADMFGPDAVLVFGGNIVNRAVGARTLTLTWEDAARIRQSLPGAYIVLPMRSKGNVRLKHESNNYDVALVAGTTENYARAWNWPLVEGRDLTAEDVQRGARVALLGDRPARELFGDESPVGRTFLMSGVPFTVVGLLQYRGMSGGGGSVDDRVIIPLTTLTQRFNMDRRYFRALRVKFEDVAGMDAHVEDLRSLLRHLHRLAPEDPDDFTILTAREVLKFLSVIKGGLVLFLGVTATAAMIVGGFVLANLFLLSVTERRVEIGLKKALGAPGRAILLQFLMESLALTLCGAVGGVLLGALMGQMLERLGLIEMVLSAKVFLLALAAATAVGLVFGLRPARQAAALDPIQALRGGE
;
A
#
# COMPACT_ATOMS: atom_id res chain seq x y z
N ALA A 1 -45.25 -6.15 17.96
CA ALA A 1 -45.30 -7.58 17.57
C ALA A 1 -44.02 -7.99 16.85
N LEU A 2 -43.64 -7.38 15.74
CA LEU A 2 -42.43 -7.72 14.91
C LEU A 2 -41.09 -7.69 15.66
N ALA A 3 -40.88 -6.72 16.56
CA ALA A 3 -39.63 -6.62 17.34
C ALA A 3 -39.48 -7.75 18.37
N ARG A 4 -40.58 -8.22 18.97
CA ARG A 4 -40.57 -9.35 19.92
C ARG A 4 -40.37 -10.71 19.22
N GLU A 5 -40.90 -10.85 18.01
CA GLU A 5 -40.66 -12.04 17.18
C GLU A 5 -39.20 -12.10 16.67
N GLY A 6 -38.62 -10.96 16.27
CA GLY A 6 -37.22 -10.87 15.91
C GLY A 6 -36.27 -11.22 17.05
N TRP A 7 -36.52 -10.74 18.27
CA TRP A 7 -35.72 -11.07 19.46
C TRP A 7 -35.78 -12.55 19.83
N ARG A 8 -36.99 -13.17 19.76
CA ARG A 8 -37.18 -14.61 19.98
C ARG A 8 -36.47 -15.45 18.89
N ALA A 9 -36.52 -15.01 17.63
CA ALA A 9 -35.85 -15.68 16.55
C ALA A 9 -34.28 -15.59 16.70
N ALA A 10 -33.79 -14.45 17.18
CA ALA A 10 -32.34 -14.28 17.45
C ALA A 10 -31.86 -15.17 18.62
N THR A 11 -32.66 -15.25 19.72
CA THR A 11 -32.30 -16.13 20.86
C THR A 11 -32.37 -17.61 20.49
N LEU A 12 -33.32 -18.01 19.64
CA LEU A 12 -33.42 -19.37 19.11
C LEU A 12 -32.27 -19.68 18.14
N GLY A 13 -31.84 -18.69 17.35
CA GLY A 13 -30.62 -18.82 16.48
C GLY A 13 -29.36 -19.07 17.30
N LEU A 14 -29.17 -18.31 18.42
CA LEU A 14 -28.01 -18.48 19.28
C LEU A 14 -28.00 -19.85 20.00
N SER A 15 -29.16 -20.35 20.44
CA SER A 15 -29.25 -21.67 21.06
C SER A 15 -28.97 -22.83 20.08
N ALA A 16 -29.35 -22.66 18.83
CA ALA A 16 -29.06 -23.61 17.76
C ALA A 16 -27.56 -23.71 17.43
N LEU A 17 -26.84 -22.59 17.56
CA LEU A 17 -25.36 -22.55 17.42
C LEU A 17 -24.66 -23.45 18.42
N LEU A 18 -25.15 -23.50 19.65
CA LEU A 18 -24.58 -24.30 20.73
C LEU A 18 -24.95 -25.79 20.66
N ALA A 19 -26.09 -26.12 20.04
CA ALA A 19 -26.58 -27.50 19.90
C ALA A 19 -25.76 -28.32 18.87
N TYR A 20 -25.26 -27.67 17.79
CA TYR A 20 -24.53 -28.34 16.70
C TYR A 20 -23.15 -27.72 16.51
N ARG A 21 -22.31 -27.78 17.54
CA ARG A 21 -21.02 -27.07 17.66
C ARG A 21 -20.08 -27.29 16.47
N LEU A 22 -19.91 -28.54 16.03
CA LEU A 22 -18.99 -28.86 14.95
C LEU A 22 -19.41 -28.26 13.60
N ARG A 23 -20.71 -28.30 13.30
CA ARG A 23 -21.29 -27.72 12.09
C ARG A 23 -21.15 -26.19 12.08
N SER A 24 -21.58 -25.56 13.19
CA SER A 24 -21.48 -24.11 13.34
C SER A 24 -20.02 -23.65 13.20
N PHE A 25 -19.07 -24.41 13.77
CA PHE A 25 -17.64 -24.12 13.62
C PHE A 25 -17.19 -24.12 12.16
N PHE A 26 -17.54 -25.14 11.35
CA PHE A 26 -17.14 -25.21 9.95
C PHE A 26 -17.76 -24.09 9.11
N VAL A 27 -19.01 -23.75 9.35
CA VAL A 27 -19.67 -22.61 8.65
C VAL A 27 -18.99 -21.30 9.02
N ILE A 28 -18.82 -21.04 10.32
CA ILE A 28 -18.15 -19.82 10.81
C ILE A 28 -16.73 -19.76 10.26
N ALA A 29 -15.98 -20.85 10.32
CA ALA A 29 -14.60 -20.88 9.81
C ALA A 29 -14.52 -20.58 8.30
N ALA A 30 -15.39 -21.20 7.49
CA ALA A 30 -15.42 -20.97 6.05
C ALA A 30 -15.79 -19.53 5.68
N VAL A 31 -16.81 -18.96 6.35
CA VAL A 31 -17.22 -17.56 6.15
C VAL A 31 -16.14 -16.61 6.67
N SER A 32 -15.55 -16.90 7.84
CA SER A 32 -14.47 -16.10 8.42
C SER A 32 -13.26 -16.03 7.51
N LEU A 33 -12.88 -17.13 6.86
CA LEU A 33 -11.73 -17.14 5.94
C LEU A 33 -11.98 -16.26 4.71
N GLY A 34 -13.20 -16.32 4.14
CA GLY A 34 -13.59 -15.47 3.01
C GLY A 34 -13.59 -13.98 3.39
N ILE A 35 -14.12 -13.65 4.56
CA ILE A 35 -14.18 -12.26 5.05
C ILE A 35 -12.81 -11.78 5.53
N ALA A 36 -11.96 -12.66 6.10
CA ALA A 36 -10.59 -12.31 6.43
C ALA A 36 -9.79 -11.91 5.18
N SER A 37 -9.94 -12.67 4.09
CA SER A 37 -9.33 -12.30 2.79
C SER A 37 -9.83 -10.94 2.31
N LEU A 38 -11.14 -10.68 2.36
CA LEU A 38 -11.72 -9.38 1.99
C LEU A 38 -11.18 -8.25 2.87
N THR A 39 -11.06 -8.48 4.20
CA THR A 39 -10.52 -7.52 5.17
C THR A 39 -9.08 -7.14 4.84
N VAL A 40 -8.20 -8.13 4.62
CA VAL A 40 -6.79 -7.91 4.26
C VAL A 40 -6.69 -7.12 2.95
N ILE A 41 -7.50 -7.48 1.95
CA ILE A 41 -7.51 -6.82 0.65
C ILE A 41 -7.88 -5.34 0.76
N VAL A 42 -9.01 -5.03 1.40
CA VAL A 42 -9.49 -3.65 1.50
C VAL A 42 -8.52 -2.81 2.32
N ALA A 43 -8.00 -3.34 3.43
CA ALA A 43 -7.04 -2.65 4.27
C ALA A 43 -5.69 -2.43 3.56
N ALA A 44 -5.22 -3.39 2.75
CA ALA A 44 -4.02 -3.25 1.93
C ALA A 44 -4.19 -2.22 0.81
N VAL A 45 -5.37 -2.17 0.17
CA VAL A 45 -5.70 -1.18 -0.87
C VAL A 45 -5.79 0.23 -0.28
N ASP A 46 -6.40 0.38 0.89
CA ASP A 46 -6.47 1.67 1.58
C ASP A 46 -5.07 2.14 2.03
N GLY A 47 -4.23 1.21 2.54
CA GLY A 47 -2.83 1.48 2.87
C GLY A 47 -1.99 1.88 1.64
N ALA A 48 -2.11 1.14 0.53
CA ALA A 48 -1.44 1.48 -0.73
C ALA A 48 -1.89 2.84 -1.28
N SER A 49 -3.18 3.21 -1.10
CA SER A 49 -3.69 4.52 -1.52
C SER A 49 -3.06 5.64 -0.70
N LYS A 50 -3.02 5.50 0.62
CA LYS A 50 -2.38 6.45 1.51
C LYS A 50 -0.90 6.63 1.15
N LYS A 51 -0.21 5.52 0.85
CA LYS A 51 1.20 5.58 0.44
C LYS A 51 1.41 6.25 -0.92
N ALA A 52 0.48 6.05 -1.86
CA ALA A 52 0.50 6.75 -3.14
C ALA A 52 0.34 8.27 -2.96
N ASP A 53 -0.57 8.70 -2.06
CA ASP A 53 -0.75 10.12 -1.74
C ASP A 53 0.52 10.70 -1.09
N GLU A 54 1.15 10.00 -0.14
CA GLU A 54 2.43 10.41 0.46
C GLU A 54 3.56 10.54 -0.59
N ILE A 55 3.64 9.60 -1.54
CA ILE A 55 4.60 9.67 -2.66
C ILE A 55 4.31 10.87 -3.54
N ALA A 56 3.03 11.15 -3.84
CA ALA A 56 2.63 12.30 -4.62
C ALA A 56 2.99 13.61 -3.95
N ASP A 57 2.75 13.73 -2.64
CA ASP A 57 3.10 14.91 -1.84
C ASP A 57 4.63 15.12 -1.78
N MET A 58 5.38 14.03 -1.62
CA MET A 58 6.84 14.08 -1.65
C MET A 58 7.37 14.47 -3.03
N PHE A 59 6.73 13.95 -4.08
CA PHE A 59 7.11 14.29 -5.45
C PHE A 59 6.77 15.75 -5.75
N GLY A 60 5.62 16.23 -5.35
CA GLY A 60 5.09 17.56 -5.64
C GLY A 60 4.51 17.67 -7.06
N PRO A 61 3.37 18.33 -7.21
CA PRO A 61 2.72 18.50 -8.50
C PRO A 61 3.53 19.42 -9.45
N ASP A 62 4.42 20.22 -8.89
CA ASP A 62 5.29 21.20 -9.54
C ASP A 62 6.64 20.61 -9.98
N ALA A 63 6.85 19.32 -9.79
CA ALA A 63 8.14 18.68 -10.03
C ALA A 63 8.11 17.70 -11.19
N VAL A 64 9.25 17.64 -11.87
CA VAL A 64 9.56 16.68 -12.91
C VAL A 64 10.88 16.00 -12.57
N LEU A 65 10.94 14.69 -12.75
CA LEU A 65 12.14 13.90 -12.53
C LEU A 65 12.60 13.35 -13.88
N VAL A 66 13.84 13.68 -14.25
CA VAL A 66 14.46 13.19 -15.48
C VAL A 66 15.53 12.17 -15.10
N PHE A 67 15.46 11.00 -15.69
CA PHE A 67 16.47 9.96 -15.54
C PHE A 67 17.30 9.84 -16.82
N GLY A 68 18.59 9.65 -16.69
CA GLY A 68 19.43 9.26 -17.83
C GLY A 68 19.10 7.84 -18.31
N GLY A 69 19.09 7.66 -19.60
CA GLY A 69 18.70 6.42 -20.25
C GLY A 69 17.18 6.25 -20.40
N ASN A 70 16.78 5.37 -21.31
CA ASN A 70 15.39 5.01 -21.49
C ASN A 70 15.03 3.89 -20.50
N ILE A 71 14.23 4.20 -19.47
CA ILE A 71 13.82 3.23 -18.43
C ILE A 71 12.78 2.24 -18.97
N VAL A 72 11.96 2.67 -19.94
CA VAL A 72 10.86 1.88 -20.50
C VAL A 72 11.37 0.88 -21.53
N ASN A 73 12.30 1.32 -22.39
CA ASN A 73 12.87 0.49 -23.48
C ASN A 73 14.37 0.24 -23.21
N ARG A 74 14.68 -0.48 -22.14
CA ARG A 74 16.06 -0.88 -21.84
C ARG A 74 16.51 -1.94 -22.85
N ALA A 75 17.12 -1.52 -23.96
CA ALA A 75 17.93 -2.43 -24.75
C ALA A 75 19.16 -2.85 -23.94
N VAL A 76 19.56 -4.12 -24.05
CA VAL A 76 20.77 -4.64 -23.41
C VAL A 76 21.95 -3.80 -23.89
N GLY A 77 22.68 -3.15 -22.95
CA GLY A 77 23.81 -2.28 -23.25
C GLY A 77 23.48 -0.80 -23.43
N ALA A 78 22.23 -0.37 -23.27
CA ALA A 78 21.86 1.05 -23.33
C ALA A 78 22.57 1.88 -22.24
N ARG A 79 23.10 3.04 -22.62
CA ARG A 79 23.73 3.97 -21.67
C ARG A 79 22.70 4.48 -20.67
N THR A 80 22.99 4.38 -19.38
CA THR A 80 22.13 4.87 -18.29
C THR A 80 22.61 6.21 -17.73
N LEU A 81 23.77 6.69 -18.14
CA LEU A 81 24.37 7.95 -17.72
C LEU A 81 24.50 8.83 -18.97
N THR A 82 23.44 9.55 -19.28
CA THR A 82 23.36 10.46 -20.42
C THR A 82 23.31 11.93 -20.00
N LEU A 83 22.80 12.22 -18.79
CA LEU A 83 22.63 13.56 -18.26
C LEU A 83 23.96 14.16 -17.78
N THR A 84 24.25 15.39 -18.17
CA THR A 84 25.49 16.11 -17.87
C THR A 84 25.26 17.40 -17.06
N TRP A 85 26.31 17.94 -16.46
CA TRP A 85 26.25 19.25 -15.79
C TRP A 85 25.87 20.39 -16.74
N GLU A 86 26.21 20.27 -18.02
CA GLU A 86 25.82 21.25 -19.03
C GLU A 86 24.33 21.26 -19.21
N ASP A 87 23.67 20.09 -19.21
CA ASP A 87 22.21 19.98 -19.30
C ASP A 87 21.54 20.69 -18.12
N ALA A 88 22.01 20.42 -16.91
CA ALA A 88 21.47 21.08 -15.71
C ALA A 88 21.64 22.60 -15.75
N ALA A 89 22.80 23.09 -16.24
CA ALA A 89 23.08 24.52 -16.37
C ALA A 89 22.19 25.17 -17.44
N ARG A 90 22.04 24.50 -18.61
CA ARG A 90 21.19 24.99 -19.71
C ARG A 90 19.71 25.01 -19.33
N ILE A 91 19.23 23.97 -18.65
CA ILE A 91 17.86 23.93 -18.14
C ILE A 91 17.59 25.12 -17.21
N ARG A 92 18.49 25.39 -16.25
CA ARG A 92 18.38 26.52 -15.32
C ARG A 92 18.38 27.89 -16.03
N GLN A 93 19.10 28.02 -17.15
CA GLN A 93 19.22 29.27 -17.90
C GLN A 93 18.11 29.48 -18.93
N SER A 94 17.62 28.42 -19.56
CA SER A 94 16.80 28.50 -20.77
C SER A 94 15.36 28.11 -20.59
N LEU A 95 15.00 27.40 -19.48
CA LEU A 95 13.60 27.02 -19.23
C LEU A 95 12.88 28.07 -18.37
N PRO A 96 11.89 28.77 -18.90
CA PRO A 96 11.09 29.70 -18.12
C PRO A 96 10.34 29.00 -16.99
N GLY A 97 10.35 29.59 -15.80
CA GLY A 97 9.63 29.07 -14.65
C GLY A 97 10.32 27.91 -13.91
N ALA A 98 11.45 27.40 -14.39
CA ALA A 98 12.25 26.41 -13.66
C ALA A 98 13.01 27.08 -12.51
N TYR A 99 12.52 26.96 -11.27
CA TYR A 99 13.11 27.61 -10.10
C TYR A 99 14.05 26.73 -9.26
N ILE A 100 13.94 25.40 -9.39
CA ILE A 100 14.89 24.43 -8.81
C ILE A 100 15.33 23.48 -9.91
N VAL A 101 16.64 23.30 -10.06
CA VAL A 101 17.28 22.30 -10.94
C VAL A 101 18.29 21.55 -10.12
N LEU A 102 17.98 20.30 -9.77
CA LEU A 102 18.71 19.51 -8.79
C LEU A 102 19.26 18.24 -9.42
N PRO A 103 20.52 18.25 -9.90
CA PRO A 103 21.17 17.03 -10.35
C PRO A 103 21.48 16.09 -9.19
N MET A 104 21.31 14.80 -9.43
CA MET A 104 21.43 13.77 -8.39
C MET A 104 22.22 12.57 -8.87
N ARG A 105 23.02 12.03 -7.97
CA ARG A 105 23.70 10.75 -8.13
C ARG A 105 23.67 10.00 -6.81
N SER A 106 23.65 8.69 -6.85
CA SER A 106 23.57 7.89 -5.63
C SER A 106 24.57 6.75 -5.63
N LYS A 107 24.94 6.32 -4.43
CA LYS A 107 25.68 5.11 -4.14
C LYS A 107 24.97 4.33 -3.06
N GLY A 108 24.75 3.04 -3.29
CA GLY A 108 24.13 2.15 -2.31
C GLY A 108 25.14 1.48 -1.39
N ASN A 109 24.66 1.00 -0.26
CA ASN A 109 25.38 0.16 0.71
C ASN A 109 26.73 0.75 1.14
N VAL A 110 26.67 1.93 1.76
CA VAL A 110 27.87 2.65 2.22
C VAL A 110 27.98 2.50 3.73
N ARG A 111 29.16 2.11 4.21
CA ARG A 111 29.43 1.97 5.64
C ARG A 111 29.63 3.31 6.30
N LEU A 112 28.85 3.53 7.33
CA LEU A 112 28.92 4.66 8.27
C LEU A 112 29.47 4.17 9.61
N LYS A 113 30.22 5.04 10.31
CA LYS A 113 30.73 4.75 11.65
C LYS A 113 30.74 6.01 12.50
N HIS A 114 30.23 5.88 13.71
CA HIS A 114 30.35 6.90 14.75
C HIS A 114 30.73 6.20 16.06
N GLU A 115 31.89 6.53 16.60
CA GLU A 115 32.46 5.85 17.77
C GLU A 115 32.47 4.31 17.64
N SER A 116 31.67 3.60 18.45
CA SER A 116 31.49 2.16 18.40
C SER A 116 30.40 1.70 17.43
N ASN A 117 29.49 2.61 17.04
CA ASN A 117 28.34 2.31 16.20
C ASN A 117 28.72 2.23 14.73
N ASN A 118 28.31 1.15 14.07
CA ASN A 118 28.51 0.95 12.64
C ASN A 118 27.15 0.68 11.99
N TYR A 119 26.91 1.31 10.85
CA TYR A 119 25.68 1.16 10.10
C TYR A 119 25.94 1.17 8.60
N ASP A 120 25.37 0.24 7.86
CA ASP A 120 25.45 0.22 6.40
C ASP A 120 24.18 0.90 5.84
N VAL A 121 24.30 2.17 5.45
CA VAL A 121 23.18 2.95 4.91
C VAL A 121 22.82 2.46 3.51
N ALA A 122 21.52 2.32 3.26
CA ALA A 122 21.02 1.84 1.97
C ALA A 122 21.36 2.78 0.82
N LEU A 123 21.34 4.09 1.04
CA LEU A 123 21.55 5.08 0.00
C LEU A 123 22.33 6.30 0.48
N VAL A 124 23.41 6.63 -0.20
CA VAL A 124 24.06 7.95 -0.14
C VAL A 124 23.71 8.69 -1.42
N ALA A 125 23.02 9.81 -1.32
CA ALA A 125 22.67 10.66 -2.46
C ALA A 125 23.55 11.91 -2.47
N GLY A 126 24.24 12.13 -3.59
CA GLY A 126 24.93 13.37 -3.87
C GLY A 126 24.05 14.30 -4.70
N THR A 127 23.94 15.55 -4.27
CA THR A 127 23.09 16.55 -4.92
C THR A 127 23.64 17.97 -4.74
N THR A 128 22.94 18.96 -5.29
CA THR A 128 23.24 20.38 -5.08
C THR A 128 22.45 20.96 -3.91
N GLU A 129 22.44 22.27 -3.77
CA GLU A 129 21.73 23.03 -2.75
C GLU A 129 20.19 22.84 -2.81
N ASN A 130 19.48 23.12 -1.73
CA ASN A 130 18.02 23.08 -1.63
C ASN A 130 17.39 21.69 -1.74
N TYR A 131 18.07 20.64 -1.28
CA TYR A 131 17.52 19.28 -1.33
C TYR A 131 16.20 19.15 -0.58
N ALA A 132 16.13 19.63 0.64
CA ALA A 132 14.94 19.56 1.47
C ALA A 132 13.75 20.26 0.81
N ARG A 133 13.98 21.46 0.26
CA ARG A 133 12.98 22.22 -0.49
C ARG A 133 12.56 21.51 -1.79
N ALA A 134 13.53 20.96 -2.53
CA ALA A 134 13.25 20.26 -3.78
C ALA A 134 12.36 19.03 -3.57
N TRP A 135 12.54 18.30 -2.47
CA TRP A 135 11.79 17.10 -2.14
C TRP A 135 10.60 17.33 -1.20
N ASN A 136 10.25 18.59 -0.94
CA ASN A 136 9.23 18.95 0.06
C ASN A 136 9.47 18.22 1.40
N TRP A 137 10.74 18.00 1.77
CA TRP A 137 11.15 17.22 2.93
C TRP A 137 11.67 18.13 4.05
N PRO A 138 10.83 18.43 5.05
CA PRO A 138 11.21 19.33 6.11
C PRO A 138 12.42 18.82 6.91
N LEU A 139 13.22 19.75 7.40
CA LEU A 139 14.26 19.47 8.38
C LEU A 139 13.65 19.55 9.78
N VAL A 140 14.03 18.62 10.65
CA VAL A 140 13.71 18.65 12.07
C VAL A 140 14.65 19.58 12.79
N GLU A 141 15.94 19.57 12.39
CA GLU A 141 17.01 20.34 13.01
C GLU A 141 18.09 20.68 11.98
N GLY A 142 18.77 21.80 12.19
CA GLY A 142 19.89 22.21 11.36
C GLY A 142 19.50 22.97 10.09
N ARG A 143 20.31 22.84 9.05
CA ARG A 143 20.15 23.52 7.75
C ARG A 143 20.31 22.56 6.56
N ASP A 144 19.78 22.99 5.41
CA ASP A 144 20.00 22.31 4.13
C ASP A 144 21.43 22.56 3.59
N LEU A 145 21.76 21.82 2.51
CA LEU A 145 22.98 22.07 1.75
C LEU A 145 22.95 23.45 1.11
N THR A 146 24.08 24.15 1.15
CA THR A 146 24.25 25.46 0.50
C THR A 146 25.04 25.34 -0.78
N ALA A 147 24.94 26.35 -1.65
CA ALA A 147 25.76 26.43 -2.86
C ALA A 147 27.27 26.44 -2.54
N GLU A 148 27.67 27.05 -1.41
CA GLU A 148 29.05 27.06 -0.94
C GLU A 148 29.54 25.66 -0.56
N ASP A 149 28.70 24.85 0.12
CA ASP A 149 29.03 23.46 0.45
C ASP A 149 29.30 22.63 -0.83
N VAL A 150 28.48 22.86 -1.87
CA VAL A 150 28.63 22.18 -3.16
C VAL A 150 29.89 22.63 -3.90
N GLN A 151 30.12 23.96 -3.99
CA GLN A 151 31.28 24.51 -4.71
C GLN A 151 32.62 24.10 -4.10
N ARG A 152 32.70 24.11 -2.76
CA ARG A 152 33.93 23.74 -2.03
C ARG A 152 34.09 22.23 -1.87
N GLY A 153 33.12 21.42 -2.24
CA GLY A 153 33.14 20.00 -1.97
C GLY A 153 33.23 19.70 -0.48
N ALA A 154 32.42 20.42 0.31
CA ALA A 154 32.42 20.34 1.78
C ALA A 154 32.05 18.93 2.25
N ARG A 155 32.64 18.49 3.36
CA ARG A 155 32.33 17.20 3.99
C ARG A 155 31.17 17.36 4.97
N VAL A 156 30.04 17.77 4.47
CA VAL A 156 28.79 17.94 5.23
C VAL A 156 27.74 16.98 4.76
N ALA A 157 26.81 16.62 5.65
CA ALA A 157 25.76 15.66 5.34
C ALA A 157 24.44 16.04 6.00
N LEU A 158 23.31 15.78 5.29
CA LEU A 158 22.00 15.65 5.89
C LEU A 158 21.77 14.17 6.18
N LEU A 159 21.27 13.85 7.34
CA LEU A 159 20.90 12.49 7.70
C LEU A 159 19.39 12.30 7.60
N GLY A 160 18.96 11.16 7.06
CA GLY A 160 17.62 10.65 7.29
C GLY A 160 17.48 10.12 8.73
N ASP A 161 16.27 9.93 9.17
CA ASP A 161 15.98 9.52 10.57
C ASP A 161 16.66 8.17 10.94
N ARG A 162 16.67 7.20 10.03
CA ARG A 162 17.22 5.89 10.33
C ARG A 162 18.74 5.89 10.58
N PRO A 163 19.60 6.38 9.68
CA PRO A 163 21.03 6.47 9.98
C PRO A 163 21.35 7.39 11.15
N ALA A 164 20.51 8.42 11.44
CA ALA A 164 20.70 9.25 12.61
C ALA A 164 20.51 8.45 13.90
N ARG A 165 19.44 7.68 14.03
CA ARG A 165 19.18 6.83 15.20
C ARG A 165 20.19 5.69 15.37
N GLU A 166 20.58 5.05 14.26
CA GLU A 166 21.54 3.94 14.31
C GLU A 166 22.97 4.40 14.74
N LEU A 167 23.36 5.63 14.37
CA LEU A 167 24.67 6.15 14.70
C LEU A 167 24.71 6.90 16.05
N PHE A 168 23.68 7.70 16.35
CA PHE A 168 23.69 8.66 17.47
C PHE A 168 22.65 8.32 18.56
N GLY A 169 21.78 7.31 18.33
CA GLY A 169 20.70 6.96 19.25
C GLY A 169 19.68 8.09 19.36
N ASP A 170 19.36 8.48 20.58
CA ASP A 170 18.41 9.57 20.88
C ASP A 170 19.07 10.97 20.98
N GLU A 171 20.38 11.05 20.75
CA GLU A 171 21.09 12.32 20.82
C GLU A 171 21.02 13.08 19.48
N SER A 172 21.00 14.44 19.55
CA SER A 172 21.03 15.24 18.33
C SER A 172 22.29 14.96 17.50
N PRO A 173 22.14 14.59 16.22
CA PRO A 173 23.26 14.35 15.32
C PRO A 173 23.87 15.65 14.77
N VAL A 174 23.16 16.79 14.82
CA VAL A 174 23.57 18.02 14.17
C VAL A 174 24.82 18.60 14.84
N GLY A 175 25.79 18.99 14.01
CA GLY A 175 27.12 19.45 14.45
C GLY A 175 28.12 18.33 14.77
N ARG A 176 27.66 17.07 14.88
CA ARG A 176 28.55 15.94 15.16
C ARG A 176 29.19 15.39 13.88
N THR A 177 30.29 14.67 14.08
CA THR A 177 31.07 14.07 12.97
C THR A 177 30.93 12.56 12.98
N PHE A 178 30.74 11.97 11.80
CA PHE A 178 30.77 10.53 11.57
C PHE A 178 31.69 10.19 10.41
N LEU A 179 32.13 8.95 10.33
CA LEU A 179 32.96 8.46 9.22
C LEU A 179 32.07 7.80 8.18
N MET A 180 32.21 8.20 6.92
CA MET A 180 31.60 7.54 5.77
C MET A 180 32.70 6.95 4.89
N SER A 181 32.79 5.61 4.84
CA SER A 181 33.91 4.91 4.19
C SER A 181 35.28 5.44 4.64
N GLY A 182 35.45 5.71 5.91
CA GLY A 182 36.71 6.21 6.49
C GLY A 182 36.94 7.73 6.36
N VAL A 183 36.06 8.46 5.68
CA VAL A 183 36.16 9.92 5.51
C VAL A 183 35.24 10.62 6.54
N PRO A 184 35.72 11.61 7.31
CA PRO A 184 34.90 12.35 8.25
C PRO A 184 33.92 13.29 7.55
N PHE A 185 32.65 13.27 8.00
CA PHE A 185 31.58 14.16 7.57
C PHE A 185 30.92 14.79 8.80
N THR A 186 30.59 16.07 8.72
CA THR A 186 29.82 16.79 9.75
C THR A 186 28.35 16.81 9.39
N VAL A 187 27.50 16.44 10.32
CA VAL A 187 26.03 16.52 10.14
C VAL A 187 25.59 17.98 10.22
N VAL A 188 24.95 18.49 9.18
CA VAL A 188 24.46 19.87 9.12
C VAL A 188 22.95 19.95 9.23
N GLY A 189 22.23 18.86 9.07
CA GLY A 189 20.79 18.82 9.25
C GLY A 189 20.23 17.40 9.36
N LEU A 190 19.07 17.30 9.99
CA LEU A 190 18.31 16.07 10.19
C LEU A 190 16.98 16.19 9.44
N LEU A 191 16.69 15.25 8.54
CA LEU A 191 15.44 15.18 7.80
C LEU A 191 14.32 14.59 8.66
N GLN A 192 13.11 15.08 8.47
CA GLN A 192 11.93 14.56 9.16
C GLN A 192 11.66 13.11 8.77
N TYR A 193 11.22 12.29 9.74
CA TYR A 193 10.80 10.91 9.50
C TYR A 193 9.63 10.82 8.50
N ARG A 194 9.73 9.90 7.53
CA ARG A 194 8.70 9.64 6.50
C ARG A 194 8.24 8.20 6.43
N GLY A 195 8.99 7.27 7.02
CA GLY A 195 8.60 5.87 7.09
C GLY A 195 9.07 5.01 5.91
N MET A 196 8.33 3.93 5.65
CA MET A 196 8.72 2.93 4.65
C MET A 196 8.34 3.35 3.22
N SER A 197 9.22 3.03 2.27
CA SER A 197 8.90 3.10 0.85
C SER A 197 8.03 1.91 0.43
N GLY A 198 7.15 2.10 -0.55
CA GLY A 198 6.29 1.03 -1.10
C GLY A 198 7.00 -0.20 -1.68
N GLY A 199 8.35 -0.26 -1.61
CA GLY A 199 9.17 -1.40 -2.04
C GLY A 199 9.89 -2.12 -0.91
N GLY A 200 9.47 -1.95 0.36
CA GLY A 200 10.04 -2.64 1.52
C GLY A 200 11.30 -2.01 2.12
N GLY A 201 11.83 -0.92 1.52
CA GLY A 201 12.94 -0.13 2.06
C GLY A 201 12.44 1.12 2.80
N SER A 202 13.20 1.61 3.78
CA SER A 202 12.90 2.90 4.42
C SER A 202 13.34 4.05 3.53
N VAL A 203 12.44 5.02 3.31
CA VAL A 203 12.81 6.29 2.64
C VAL A 203 13.82 7.06 3.49
N ASP A 204 13.77 6.87 4.80
CA ASP A 204 14.62 7.54 5.77
C ASP A 204 16.04 6.96 5.86
N ASP A 205 16.28 5.81 5.19
CA ASP A 205 17.58 5.15 5.19
C ASP A 205 18.51 5.74 4.11
N ARG A 206 18.84 7.03 4.30
CA ARG A 206 19.70 7.76 3.37
C ARG A 206 20.55 8.83 4.04
N VAL A 207 21.64 9.14 3.36
CA VAL A 207 22.51 10.28 3.68
C VAL A 207 22.61 11.16 2.44
N ILE A 208 22.47 12.46 2.60
CA ILE A 208 22.57 13.44 1.51
C ILE A 208 23.83 14.24 1.68
N ILE A 209 24.66 14.31 0.66
CA ILE A 209 25.94 15.04 0.65
C ILE A 209 26.07 15.89 -0.62
N PRO A 210 26.97 16.88 -0.68
CA PRO A 210 27.25 17.59 -1.91
C PRO A 210 27.68 16.62 -3.03
N LEU A 211 27.14 16.82 -4.23
CA LEU A 211 27.41 15.95 -5.39
C LEU A 211 28.89 15.97 -5.78
N THR A 212 29.53 17.11 -5.65
CA THR A 212 30.98 17.26 -5.85
C THR A 212 31.77 16.39 -4.88
N THR A 213 31.36 16.34 -3.62
CA THR A 213 31.99 15.50 -2.59
C THR A 213 31.77 14.02 -2.89
N LEU A 214 30.54 13.62 -3.27
CA LEU A 214 30.24 12.24 -3.63
C LEU A 214 31.13 11.76 -4.78
N THR A 215 31.16 12.51 -5.88
CA THR A 215 31.92 12.12 -7.09
C THR A 215 33.43 12.08 -6.84
N GLN A 216 33.96 13.03 -6.04
CA GLN A 216 35.38 13.06 -5.70
C GLN A 216 35.80 11.90 -4.79
N ARG A 217 35.02 11.58 -3.77
CA ARG A 217 35.40 10.61 -2.73
C ARG A 217 35.16 9.17 -3.13
N PHE A 218 34.16 8.92 -3.97
CA PHE A 218 33.81 7.56 -4.40
C PHE A 218 34.31 7.22 -5.81
N ASN A 219 35.24 8.02 -6.35
CA ASN A 219 35.87 7.82 -7.67
C ASN A 219 34.82 7.60 -8.79
N MET A 220 33.80 8.44 -8.78
CA MET A 220 32.73 8.41 -9.78
C MET A 220 33.03 9.38 -10.91
N ASP A 221 32.52 9.05 -12.11
CA ASP A 221 32.61 9.97 -13.26
C ASP A 221 32.00 11.33 -12.87
N ARG A 222 32.77 12.41 -13.05
CA ARG A 222 32.35 13.77 -12.69
C ARG A 222 31.50 14.44 -13.77
N ARG A 223 31.45 13.87 -14.96
CA ARG A 223 30.77 14.46 -16.11
C ARG A 223 29.26 14.18 -16.06
N TYR A 224 28.89 12.98 -15.65
CA TYR A 224 27.51 12.49 -15.71
C TYR A 224 26.86 12.35 -14.34
N PHE A 225 25.56 12.59 -14.29
CA PHE A 225 24.71 12.23 -13.15
C PHE A 225 23.54 11.35 -13.61
N ARG A 226 22.84 10.73 -12.68
CA ARG A 226 21.83 9.70 -12.99
C ARG A 226 20.43 10.26 -13.12
N ALA A 227 20.11 11.28 -12.34
CA ALA A 227 18.79 11.87 -12.32
C ALA A 227 18.88 13.38 -12.12
N LEU A 228 17.90 14.07 -12.66
CA LEU A 228 17.71 15.51 -12.53
C LEU A 228 16.30 15.77 -12.06
N ARG A 229 16.15 16.53 -10.98
CA ARG A 229 14.86 17.02 -10.52
C ARG A 229 14.72 18.48 -10.91
N VAL A 230 13.62 18.82 -11.60
CA VAL A 230 13.27 20.18 -11.98
C VAL A 230 11.94 20.55 -11.36
N LYS A 231 11.84 21.73 -10.73
CA LYS A 231 10.58 22.25 -10.24
C LYS A 231 10.21 23.54 -10.97
N PHE A 232 8.94 23.67 -11.31
CA PHE A 232 8.38 24.79 -12.05
C PHE A 232 7.40 25.59 -11.17
N GLU A 233 7.35 26.92 -11.37
CA GLU A 233 6.44 27.80 -10.65
C GLU A 233 4.98 27.59 -11.05
N ASP A 234 4.73 27.34 -12.35
CA ASP A 234 3.40 27.11 -12.90
C ASP A 234 3.07 25.62 -13.01
N VAL A 235 2.20 25.15 -12.10
CA VAL A 235 1.71 23.77 -12.09
C VAL A 235 0.68 23.53 -13.21
N ALA A 236 -0.08 24.56 -13.61
CA ALA A 236 -1.13 24.42 -14.63
C ALA A 236 -0.52 24.17 -16.02
N GLY A 237 0.63 24.78 -16.30
CA GLY A 237 1.39 24.63 -17.55
C GLY A 237 2.34 23.42 -17.57
N MET A 238 2.23 22.47 -16.65
CA MET A 238 3.21 21.38 -16.49
C MET A 238 3.42 20.57 -17.77
N ASP A 239 2.37 20.28 -18.53
CA ASP A 239 2.47 19.50 -19.77
C ASP A 239 3.32 20.26 -20.83
N ALA A 240 3.19 21.59 -20.91
CA ALA A 240 4.03 22.44 -21.78
C ALA A 240 5.48 22.47 -21.28
N HIS A 241 5.70 22.63 -19.98
CA HIS A 241 7.04 22.61 -19.39
C HIS A 241 7.77 21.26 -19.62
N VAL A 242 7.04 20.14 -19.59
CA VAL A 242 7.60 18.81 -19.90
C VAL A 242 8.03 18.73 -21.36
N GLU A 243 7.23 19.28 -22.29
CA GLU A 243 7.56 19.25 -23.72
C GLU A 243 8.72 20.20 -24.04
N ASP A 244 8.78 21.37 -23.44
CA ASP A 244 9.91 22.31 -23.54
C ASP A 244 11.19 21.67 -23.00
N LEU A 245 11.11 21.01 -21.84
CA LEU A 245 12.23 20.28 -21.25
C LEU A 245 12.71 19.14 -22.15
N ARG A 246 11.78 18.38 -22.74
CA ARG A 246 12.07 17.32 -23.71
C ARG A 246 12.78 17.85 -24.93
N SER A 247 12.23 18.89 -25.52
CA SER A 247 12.78 19.52 -26.72
C SER A 247 14.18 20.07 -26.47
N LEU A 248 14.40 20.72 -25.32
CA LEU A 248 15.71 21.22 -24.92
C LEU A 248 16.73 20.09 -24.75
N LEU A 249 16.39 19.02 -24.05
CA LEU A 249 17.26 17.87 -23.85
C LEU A 249 17.58 17.16 -25.17
N ARG A 250 16.59 16.93 -26.04
CA ARG A 250 16.83 16.36 -27.38
C ARG A 250 17.80 17.21 -28.19
N HIS A 251 17.67 18.54 -28.11
CA HIS A 251 18.61 19.46 -28.78
C HIS A 251 20.03 19.37 -28.19
N LEU A 252 20.17 19.38 -26.87
CA LEU A 252 21.47 19.27 -26.19
C LEU A 252 22.18 17.95 -26.47
N HIS A 253 21.41 16.85 -26.52
CA HIS A 253 21.93 15.51 -26.83
C HIS A 253 22.06 15.25 -28.34
N ARG A 254 21.67 16.21 -29.20
CA ARG A 254 21.75 16.12 -30.67
C ARG A 254 21.00 14.90 -31.23
N LEU A 255 19.84 14.59 -30.66
CA LEU A 255 19.00 13.50 -31.12
C LEU A 255 18.24 13.91 -32.39
N ALA A 256 18.25 13.03 -33.42
CA ALA A 256 17.43 13.24 -34.61
C ALA A 256 15.92 13.09 -34.29
N PRO A 257 15.01 13.63 -35.11
CA PRO A 257 13.57 13.51 -34.86
C PRO A 257 13.09 12.06 -34.71
N GLU A 258 13.71 11.10 -35.42
CA GLU A 258 13.37 9.68 -35.40
C GLU A 258 14.05 8.92 -34.25
N ASP A 259 15.07 9.50 -33.63
CA ASP A 259 15.80 8.84 -32.54
C ASP A 259 14.93 8.77 -31.27
N PRO A 260 14.91 7.64 -30.54
CA PRO A 260 14.27 7.57 -29.24
C PRO A 260 15.00 8.45 -28.23
N ASP A 261 14.27 8.99 -27.26
CA ASP A 261 14.88 9.73 -26.16
C ASP A 261 15.89 8.86 -25.40
N ASP A 262 17.07 9.38 -25.16
CA ASP A 262 18.12 8.78 -24.34
C ASP A 262 18.01 9.17 -22.85
N PHE A 263 16.84 9.70 -22.48
CA PHE A 263 16.41 10.04 -21.12
C PHE A 263 14.94 9.68 -20.93
N THR A 264 14.50 9.66 -19.69
CA THR A 264 13.09 9.42 -19.32
C THR A 264 12.63 10.55 -18.41
N ILE A 265 11.54 11.22 -18.79
CA ILE A 265 10.89 12.25 -17.98
C ILE A 265 9.73 11.60 -17.23
N LEU A 266 9.65 11.81 -15.91
CA LEU A 266 8.55 11.36 -15.06
C LEU A 266 7.94 12.56 -14.34
N THR A 267 6.64 12.72 -14.49
CA THR A 267 5.83 13.69 -13.73
C THR A 267 5.14 13.02 -12.56
N ALA A 268 4.66 13.81 -11.60
CA ALA A 268 3.83 13.29 -10.51
C ALA A 268 2.59 12.56 -11.06
N ARG A 269 1.97 13.11 -12.12
CA ARG A 269 0.80 12.51 -12.80
C ARG A 269 1.11 11.11 -13.35
N GLU A 270 2.26 10.94 -14.00
CA GLU A 270 2.66 9.63 -14.56
C GLU A 270 2.95 8.61 -13.47
N VAL A 271 3.61 9.02 -12.39
CA VAL A 271 3.85 8.16 -11.23
C VAL A 271 2.52 7.72 -10.60
N LEU A 272 1.60 8.65 -10.37
CA LEU A 272 0.26 8.34 -9.84
C LEU A 272 -0.54 7.44 -10.77
N LYS A 273 -0.48 7.69 -12.09
CA LYS A 273 -1.14 6.82 -13.09
C LYS A 273 -0.58 5.40 -13.04
N PHE A 274 0.72 5.24 -12.96
CA PHE A 274 1.36 3.93 -12.83
C PHE A 274 0.93 3.21 -11.55
N LEU A 275 0.94 3.91 -10.41
CA LEU A 275 0.47 3.36 -9.13
C LEU A 275 -1.02 2.99 -9.18
N SER A 276 -1.86 3.80 -9.85
CA SER A 276 -3.29 3.51 -10.00
C SER A 276 -3.56 2.26 -10.85
N VAL A 277 -2.77 2.01 -11.88
CA VAL A 277 -2.88 0.78 -12.72
C VAL A 277 -2.50 -0.45 -11.91
N ILE A 278 -1.38 -0.40 -11.16
CA ILE A 278 -0.97 -1.50 -10.28
C ILE A 278 -2.05 -1.79 -9.23
N LYS A 279 -2.54 -0.73 -8.57
CA LYS A 279 -3.62 -0.83 -7.58
C LYS A 279 -4.87 -1.46 -8.19
N GLY A 280 -5.30 -1.01 -9.39
CA GLY A 280 -6.44 -1.56 -10.10
C GLY A 280 -6.30 -3.05 -10.38
N GLY A 281 -5.12 -3.48 -10.85
CA GLY A 281 -4.80 -4.88 -11.07
C GLY A 281 -4.87 -5.72 -9.79
N LEU A 282 -4.31 -5.23 -8.69
CA LEU A 282 -4.36 -5.89 -7.39
C LEU A 282 -5.80 -6.00 -6.87
N VAL A 283 -6.58 -4.93 -6.94
CA VAL A 283 -8.00 -4.93 -6.52
C VAL A 283 -8.81 -5.95 -7.31
N LEU A 284 -8.60 -6.02 -8.64
CA LEU A 284 -9.28 -7.00 -9.48
C LEU A 284 -8.89 -8.44 -9.10
N PHE A 285 -7.59 -8.73 -9.04
CA PHE A 285 -7.09 -10.08 -8.72
C PHE A 285 -7.57 -10.55 -7.33
N LEU A 286 -7.38 -9.71 -6.34
CA LEU A 286 -7.76 -10.02 -4.97
C LEU A 286 -9.29 -10.05 -4.80
N GLY A 287 -10.04 -9.18 -5.48
CA GLY A 287 -11.49 -9.18 -5.48
C GLY A 287 -12.09 -10.47 -6.06
N VAL A 288 -11.52 -10.98 -7.17
CA VAL A 288 -11.92 -12.26 -7.74
C VAL A 288 -11.65 -13.40 -6.76
N THR A 289 -10.48 -13.43 -6.12
CA THR A 289 -10.13 -14.48 -5.15
C THR A 289 -11.01 -14.43 -3.90
N ALA A 290 -11.31 -13.25 -3.37
CA ALA A 290 -12.21 -13.09 -2.23
C ALA A 290 -13.64 -13.55 -2.59
N THR A 291 -14.14 -13.18 -3.77
CA THR A 291 -15.45 -13.60 -4.26
C THR A 291 -15.52 -15.12 -4.40
N ALA A 292 -14.49 -15.74 -4.96
CA ALA A 292 -14.41 -17.21 -5.08
C ALA A 292 -14.43 -17.87 -3.70
N ALA A 293 -13.66 -17.36 -2.74
CA ALA A 293 -13.64 -17.88 -1.36
C ALA A 293 -15.02 -17.74 -0.68
N MET A 294 -15.70 -16.61 -0.88
CA MET A 294 -17.07 -16.41 -0.37
C MET A 294 -18.09 -17.33 -0.99
N ILE A 295 -18.00 -17.62 -2.30
CA ILE A 295 -18.86 -18.58 -2.99
C ILE A 295 -18.65 -19.98 -2.40
N VAL A 296 -17.40 -20.41 -2.23
CA VAL A 296 -17.08 -21.71 -1.60
C VAL A 296 -17.64 -21.78 -0.18
N GLY A 297 -17.42 -20.75 0.65
CA GLY A 297 -17.98 -20.64 1.99
C GLY A 297 -19.53 -20.69 1.99
N GLY A 298 -20.16 -20.04 1.02
CA GLY A 298 -21.61 -20.06 0.83
C GLY A 298 -22.16 -21.44 0.47
N PHE A 299 -21.45 -22.20 -0.41
CA PHE A 299 -21.83 -23.59 -0.71
C PHE A 299 -21.68 -24.50 0.50
N VAL A 300 -20.62 -24.33 1.31
CA VAL A 300 -20.46 -25.06 2.57
C VAL A 300 -21.65 -24.77 3.51
N LEU A 301 -22.00 -23.47 3.66
CA LEU A 301 -23.17 -23.05 4.42
C LEU A 301 -24.45 -23.75 3.91
N ALA A 302 -24.74 -23.67 2.61
CA ALA A 302 -25.94 -24.25 2.02
C ALA A 302 -26.03 -25.77 2.25
N ASN A 303 -24.93 -26.51 2.03
CA ASN A 303 -24.89 -27.95 2.24
C ASN A 303 -25.11 -28.34 3.70
N LEU A 304 -24.46 -27.66 4.63
CA LEU A 304 -24.60 -27.93 6.06
C LEU A 304 -26.03 -27.58 6.56
N PHE A 305 -26.64 -26.55 5.96
CA PHE A 305 -28.05 -26.22 6.27
C PHE A 305 -29.02 -27.22 5.68
N LEU A 306 -28.81 -27.74 4.46
CA LEU A 306 -29.61 -28.81 3.89
C LEU A 306 -29.57 -30.07 4.75
N LEU A 307 -28.39 -30.44 5.25
CA LEU A 307 -28.23 -31.55 6.20
C LEU A 307 -29.00 -31.26 7.50
N SER A 308 -28.94 -30.00 8.01
CA SER A 308 -29.71 -29.58 9.19
C SER A 308 -31.21 -29.75 9.02
N VAL A 309 -31.75 -29.41 7.85
CA VAL A 309 -33.17 -29.58 7.54
C VAL A 309 -33.58 -31.06 7.56
N THR A 310 -32.73 -31.96 7.02
CA THR A 310 -33.01 -33.38 7.03
C THR A 310 -32.96 -33.96 8.45
N GLU A 311 -31.98 -33.59 9.27
CA GLU A 311 -31.85 -34.07 10.66
C GLU A 311 -33.01 -33.57 11.55
N ARG A 312 -33.49 -32.35 11.32
CA ARG A 312 -34.59 -31.73 12.09
C ARG A 312 -35.99 -31.94 11.47
N ARG A 313 -36.12 -32.87 10.52
CA ARG A 313 -37.35 -33.07 9.74
C ARG A 313 -38.58 -33.30 10.61
N VAL A 314 -38.43 -34.14 11.65
CA VAL A 314 -39.51 -34.44 12.63
C VAL A 314 -39.89 -33.22 13.45
N GLU A 315 -38.92 -32.45 13.92
CA GLU A 315 -39.16 -31.20 14.66
C GLU A 315 -39.95 -30.17 13.84
N ILE A 316 -39.53 -29.99 12.57
CA ILE A 316 -40.18 -29.08 11.63
C ILE A 316 -41.61 -29.55 11.32
N GLY A 317 -41.78 -30.85 11.10
CA GLY A 317 -43.09 -31.49 10.88
C GLY A 317 -44.02 -31.29 12.04
N LEU A 318 -43.53 -31.48 13.27
CA LEU A 318 -44.33 -31.25 14.51
C LEU A 318 -44.74 -29.78 14.66
N LYS A 319 -43.86 -28.83 14.44
CA LYS A 319 -44.17 -27.39 14.46
C LYS A 319 -45.27 -27.03 13.45
N LYS A 320 -45.19 -27.59 12.25
CA LYS A 320 -46.22 -27.37 11.20
C LYS A 320 -47.52 -28.04 11.53
N ALA A 321 -47.52 -29.22 12.11
CA ALA A 321 -48.72 -29.92 12.57
C ALA A 321 -49.43 -29.15 13.67
N LEU A 322 -48.69 -28.42 14.52
CA LEU A 322 -49.21 -27.51 15.55
C LEU A 322 -49.67 -26.14 15.00
N GLY A 323 -49.66 -25.96 13.66
CA GLY A 323 -50.21 -24.75 13.02
C GLY A 323 -49.14 -23.67 12.70
N ALA A 324 -47.86 -23.94 12.81
CA ALA A 324 -46.85 -22.94 12.46
C ALA A 324 -46.88 -22.66 10.94
N PRO A 325 -47.01 -21.38 10.52
CA PRO A 325 -47.01 -21.03 9.09
C PRO A 325 -45.63 -21.24 8.46
N GLY A 326 -45.59 -21.69 7.20
CA GLY A 326 -44.32 -21.91 6.50
C GLY A 326 -43.42 -20.69 6.48
N ARG A 327 -43.98 -19.47 6.49
CA ARG A 327 -43.19 -18.22 6.59
C ARG A 327 -42.42 -18.10 7.91
N ALA A 328 -42.95 -18.60 9.02
CA ALA A 328 -42.27 -18.56 10.31
C ALA A 328 -41.04 -19.49 10.31
N ILE A 329 -41.16 -20.68 9.68
CA ILE A 329 -40.04 -21.63 9.52
C ILE A 329 -38.97 -21.05 8.59
N LEU A 330 -39.38 -20.47 7.44
CA LEU A 330 -38.46 -19.80 6.53
C LEU A 330 -37.66 -18.70 7.23
N LEU A 331 -38.35 -17.81 7.98
CA LEU A 331 -37.68 -16.74 8.73
C LEU A 331 -36.75 -17.29 9.82
N GLN A 332 -37.16 -18.36 10.52
CA GLN A 332 -36.31 -19.00 11.52
C GLN A 332 -34.98 -19.47 10.92
N PHE A 333 -34.99 -20.22 9.80
CA PHE A 333 -33.79 -20.69 9.14
C PHE A 333 -32.94 -19.57 8.52
N LEU A 334 -33.58 -18.52 7.96
CA LEU A 334 -32.86 -17.36 7.46
C LEU A 334 -32.15 -16.59 8.58
N MET A 335 -32.82 -16.39 9.73
CA MET A 335 -32.19 -15.74 10.87
C MET A 335 -31.04 -16.58 11.45
N GLU A 336 -31.15 -17.91 11.45
CA GLU A 336 -30.07 -18.82 11.85
C GLU A 336 -28.87 -18.71 10.89
N SER A 337 -29.10 -18.67 9.58
CA SER A 337 -28.03 -18.49 8.59
C SER A 337 -27.37 -17.11 8.71
N LEU A 338 -28.14 -16.05 8.90
CA LEU A 338 -27.61 -14.70 9.14
C LEU A 338 -26.78 -14.61 10.42
N ALA A 339 -27.26 -15.20 11.52
CA ALA A 339 -26.49 -15.22 12.76
C ALA A 339 -25.12 -15.89 12.59
N LEU A 340 -25.08 -17.05 11.91
CA LEU A 340 -23.83 -17.75 11.61
C LEU A 340 -22.88 -16.94 10.73
N THR A 341 -23.39 -16.32 9.67
CA THR A 341 -22.56 -15.54 8.75
C THR A 341 -22.08 -14.24 9.41
N LEU A 342 -22.87 -13.62 10.27
CA LEU A 342 -22.47 -12.45 11.05
C LEU A 342 -21.40 -12.80 12.09
N CYS A 343 -21.53 -13.93 12.80
CA CYS A 343 -20.45 -14.44 13.65
C CYS A 343 -19.18 -14.72 12.84
N GLY A 344 -19.32 -15.29 11.64
CA GLY A 344 -18.23 -15.48 10.69
C GLY A 344 -17.61 -14.15 10.25
N ALA A 345 -18.42 -13.10 10.07
CA ALA A 345 -17.92 -11.77 9.72
C ALA A 345 -17.03 -11.18 10.82
N VAL A 346 -17.51 -11.25 12.07
CA VAL A 346 -16.71 -10.79 13.22
C VAL A 346 -15.38 -11.56 13.32
N GLY A 347 -15.46 -12.89 13.24
CA GLY A 347 -14.27 -13.75 13.23
C GLY A 347 -13.33 -13.44 12.06
N GLY A 348 -13.88 -13.22 10.87
CA GLY A 348 -13.15 -12.88 9.66
C GLY A 348 -12.44 -11.54 9.75
N VAL A 349 -13.11 -10.51 10.25
CA VAL A 349 -12.48 -9.19 10.46
C VAL A 349 -11.35 -9.28 11.51
N LEU A 350 -11.56 -10.02 12.60
CA LEU A 350 -10.51 -10.21 13.62
C LEU A 350 -9.31 -10.97 13.06
N LEU A 351 -9.55 -12.07 12.35
CA LEU A 351 -8.47 -12.84 11.69
C LEU A 351 -7.76 -12.00 10.64
N GLY A 352 -8.50 -11.25 9.81
CA GLY A 352 -7.92 -10.36 8.81
C GLY A 352 -7.08 -9.25 9.43
N ALA A 353 -7.55 -8.66 10.55
CA ALA A 353 -6.79 -7.66 11.29
C ALA A 353 -5.49 -8.24 11.89
N LEU A 354 -5.54 -9.44 12.46
CA LEU A 354 -4.36 -10.12 12.99
C LEU A 354 -3.34 -10.46 11.90
N MET A 355 -3.82 -11.00 10.76
CA MET A 355 -2.96 -11.26 9.61
C MET A 355 -2.33 -9.98 9.07
N GLY A 356 -3.12 -8.90 9.01
CA GLY A 356 -2.67 -7.59 8.58
C GLY A 356 -1.55 -7.03 9.47
N GLN A 357 -1.75 -7.06 10.79
CA GLN A 357 -0.70 -6.65 11.74
C GLN A 357 0.58 -7.48 11.62
N MET A 358 0.45 -8.78 11.33
CA MET A 358 1.60 -9.64 11.10
C MET A 358 2.37 -9.23 9.83
N LEU A 359 1.65 -8.95 8.72
CA LEU A 359 2.24 -8.49 7.46
C LEU A 359 2.90 -7.11 7.61
N GLU A 360 2.30 -6.22 8.41
CA GLU A 360 2.85 -4.90 8.72
C GLU A 360 4.13 -5.00 9.55
N ARG A 361 4.18 -5.87 10.56
CA ARG A 361 5.41 -6.13 11.35
C ARG A 361 6.54 -6.71 10.51
N LEU A 362 6.22 -7.48 9.48
CA LEU A 362 7.19 -7.98 8.50
C LEU A 362 7.62 -6.92 7.48
N GLY A 363 7.04 -5.71 7.55
CA GLY A 363 7.36 -4.62 6.65
C GLY A 363 6.87 -4.80 5.21
N LEU A 364 5.93 -5.71 4.98
CA LEU A 364 5.45 -6.04 3.65
C LEU A 364 4.38 -5.07 3.14
N ILE A 365 3.47 -4.64 4.01
CA ILE A 365 2.31 -3.81 3.64
C ILE A 365 1.93 -2.92 4.85
N GLU A 366 1.63 -1.64 4.62
CA GLU A 366 0.92 -0.82 5.61
C GLU A 366 -0.58 -1.14 5.55
N MET A 367 -1.20 -1.41 6.70
CA MET A 367 -2.60 -1.78 6.78
C MET A 367 -3.42 -0.65 7.43
N VAL A 368 -4.41 -0.16 6.71
CA VAL A 368 -5.36 0.83 7.24
C VAL A 368 -6.73 0.18 7.42
N LEU A 369 -7.09 -0.10 8.67
CA LEU A 369 -8.43 -0.58 9.02
C LEU A 369 -9.42 0.61 8.98
N SER A 370 -10.10 0.76 7.86
CA SER A 370 -11.11 1.80 7.66
C SER A 370 -12.52 1.31 8.01
N ALA A 371 -13.44 2.23 8.28
CA ALA A 371 -14.87 1.89 8.47
C ALA A 371 -15.47 1.15 7.26
N LYS A 372 -14.90 1.33 6.06
CA LYS A 372 -15.30 0.62 4.84
C LYS A 372 -15.16 -0.89 4.98
N VAL A 373 -14.09 -1.37 5.64
CA VAL A 373 -13.84 -2.80 5.87
C VAL A 373 -15.01 -3.42 6.63
N PHE A 374 -15.46 -2.78 7.71
CA PHE A 374 -16.56 -3.28 8.53
C PHE A 374 -17.89 -3.29 7.75
N LEU A 375 -18.16 -2.24 6.99
CA LEU A 375 -19.39 -2.15 6.19
C LEU A 375 -19.42 -3.21 5.08
N LEU A 376 -18.29 -3.40 4.39
CA LEU A 376 -18.18 -4.42 3.35
C LEU A 376 -18.26 -5.84 3.92
N ALA A 377 -17.61 -6.10 5.05
CA ALA A 377 -17.71 -7.40 5.74
C ALA A 377 -19.14 -7.71 6.16
N LEU A 378 -19.85 -6.72 6.72
CA LEU A 378 -21.26 -6.85 7.10
C LEU A 378 -22.17 -7.11 5.89
N ALA A 379 -21.98 -6.34 4.80
CA ALA A 379 -22.75 -6.50 3.57
C ALA A 379 -22.48 -7.87 2.93
N ALA A 380 -21.22 -8.29 2.86
CA ALA A 380 -20.81 -9.57 2.33
C ALA A 380 -21.38 -10.75 3.14
N ALA A 381 -21.29 -10.72 4.47
CA ALA A 381 -21.86 -11.74 5.34
C ALA A 381 -23.38 -11.83 5.19
N THR A 382 -24.06 -10.68 5.13
CA THR A 382 -25.50 -10.62 4.91
C THR A 382 -25.89 -11.21 3.56
N ALA A 383 -25.17 -10.86 2.49
CA ALA A 383 -25.38 -11.38 1.15
C ALA A 383 -25.21 -12.91 1.10
N VAL A 384 -24.11 -13.42 1.66
CA VAL A 384 -23.84 -14.88 1.74
C VAL A 384 -24.92 -15.60 2.53
N GLY A 385 -25.29 -15.08 3.72
CA GLY A 385 -26.32 -15.65 4.58
C GLY A 385 -27.70 -15.72 3.90
N LEU A 386 -28.09 -14.66 3.18
CA LEU A 386 -29.36 -14.61 2.45
C LEU A 386 -29.35 -15.49 1.21
N VAL A 387 -28.35 -15.36 0.34
CA VAL A 387 -28.30 -16.07 -0.95
C VAL A 387 -28.21 -17.57 -0.73
N PHE A 388 -27.28 -18.01 0.09
CA PHE A 388 -27.03 -19.44 0.31
C PHE A 388 -27.95 -20.07 1.38
N GLY A 389 -28.48 -19.27 2.32
CA GLY A 389 -29.47 -19.72 3.31
C GLY A 389 -30.88 -19.83 2.77
N LEU A 390 -31.24 -19.10 1.68
CA LEU A 390 -32.61 -19.05 1.17
C LEU A 390 -33.12 -20.41 0.64
N ARG A 391 -32.29 -21.16 -0.09
CA ARG A 391 -32.66 -22.46 -0.66
C ARG A 391 -32.96 -23.49 0.44
N PRO A 392 -32.12 -23.74 1.44
CA PRO A 392 -32.41 -24.63 2.56
C PRO A 392 -33.66 -24.17 3.35
N ALA A 393 -33.77 -22.86 3.62
CA ALA A 393 -34.91 -22.30 4.35
C ALA A 393 -36.24 -22.52 3.61
N ARG A 394 -36.26 -22.38 2.27
CA ARG A 394 -37.44 -22.70 1.45
C ARG A 394 -37.78 -24.18 1.49
N GLN A 395 -36.80 -25.07 1.47
CA GLN A 395 -37.02 -26.51 1.56
C GLN A 395 -37.62 -26.89 2.93
N ALA A 396 -37.08 -26.31 4.03
CA ALA A 396 -37.65 -26.50 5.36
C ALA A 396 -39.11 -26.02 5.44
N ALA A 397 -39.42 -24.85 4.88
CA ALA A 397 -40.74 -24.30 4.85
C ALA A 397 -41.74 -25.09 3.99
N ALA A 398 -41.29 -25.81 2.97
CA ALA A 398 -42.10 -26.61 2.06
C ALA A 398 -42.36 -28.02 2.56
N LEU A 399 -41.70 -28.51 3.63
CA LEU A 399 -41.91 -29.86 4.17
C LEU A 399 -43.38 -30.14 4.50
N ASP A 400 -43.90 -31.29 4.05
CA ASP A 400 -45.24 -31.76 4.43
C ASP A 400 -45.17 -32.37 5.84
N PRO A 401 -46.07 -31.91 6.79
CA PRO A 401 -46.12 -32.45 8.15
C PRO A 401 -46.31 -33.97 8.22
N ILE A 402 -47.14 -34.52 7.34
CA ILE A 402 -47.44 -35.96 7.32
C ILE A 402 -46.22 -36.77 6.88
N GLN A 403 -45.56 -36.31 5.83
CA GLN A 403 -44.36 -36.98 5.33
C GLN A 403 -43.16 -36.82 6.27
N ALA A 404 -43.09 -35.68 6.97
CA ALA A 404 -42.03 -35.42 7.94
C ALA A 404 -42.11 -36.31 9.18
N LEU A 405 -43.34 -36.68 9.62
CA LEU A 405 -43.60 -37.55 10.77
C LEU A 405 -43.56 -39.06 10.41
N ARG A 406 -43.88 -39.42 9.17
CA ARG A 406 -43.83 -40.81 8.69
C ARG A 406 -42.45 -41.35 8.29
N GLY A 407 -41.48 -40.46 8.04
CA GLY A 407 -40.19 -40.82 7.51
C GLY A 407 -39.14 -41.22 8.57
N GLY A 408 -39.53 -41.86 9.65
CA GLY A 408 -38.68 -42.40 10.70
C GLY A 408 -38.57 -43.94 10.68
N GLU A 409 -38.83 -44.56 9.52
CA GLU A 409 -38.49 -45.97 9.28
C GLU A 409 -37.34 -46.12 8.27
#